data_d5ea1ab4063ed5a909a5ed25f9f8228f
#
_entry.id   d5ea1ab4063ed5a909a5ed25f9f8228f
#
_cell.length_a   1.000
_cell.length_b   1.000
_cell.length_c   1.000
_cell.angle_alpha   90.00
_cell.angle_beta   90.00
_cell.angle_gamma   90.00
#
_symmetry.space_group_name_H-M   'P 1'
#
loop_
_entity.id
_entity.type
_entity.pdbx_description
1 polymer ?
#
loop_
_entity_poly.entity_id
_entity_poly.type
_entity_poly.pdbx_seq_one_letter_code
_entity_poly.pdbx_strand_id
1 'polypeptide(L)'
;MMLKVTSLVMTASLSLLLLFYGLANFASTLGNFTIKVNPTEQEGTKRVGISLSNDLTFTNPTTNITVDPIEKMDNITESWLPTDIDQVDGPHNGKNYIAHTFYLKNVGDLTIDYSTEIKILEVGKEADEAIRVKVYKNGEETVYAKKQKGLQIPEPNTTPFHSIDKVMSQTNETFEVGSVDK
;
A
#
# COMPACT_ATOMS: atom_id res chain seq x y z
N MET A 1 40.38 -29.08 28.34
CA MET A 1 40.01 -27.65 28.31
C MET A 1 39.73 -27.17 26.90
N MET A 2 40.52 -27.46 25.91
CA MET A 2 40.32 -27.08 24.50
C MET A 2 38.93 -27.50 23.89
N LEU A 3 38.47 -28.74 24.10
CA LEU A 3 37.19 -29.19 23.56
C LEU A 3 35.96 -28.38 24.03
N LYS A 4 35.99 -27.85 25.27
CA LYS A 4 34.89 -27.04 25.79
C LYS A 4 34.88 -25.65 25.18
N VAL A 5 36.05 -25.09 24.85
CA VAL A 5 36.19 -23.77 24.24
C VAL A 5 35.73 -23.84 22.77
N THR A 6 36.13 -24.85 22.04
CA THR A 6 35.68 -25.06 20.63
C THR A 6 34.16 -25.26 20.53
N SER A 7 33.56 -26.05 21.43
CA SER A 7 32.11 -26.20 21.50
C SER A 7 31.38 -24.88 21.80
N LEU A 8 31.90 -24.09 22.72
CA LEU A 8 31.30 -22.77 23.04
C LEU A 8 31.36 -21.81 21.85
N VAL A 9 32.51 -21.76 21.17
CA VAL A 9 32.68 -20.91 19.96
C VAL A 9 31.76 -21.35 18.85
N MET A 10 31.61 -22.66 18.60
CA MET A 10 30.69 -23.19 17.58
C MET A 10 29.24 -22.86 17.90
N THR A 11 28.79 -23.05 19.14
CA THR A 11 27.41 -22.68 19.52
C THR A 11 27.16 -21.20 19.43
N ALA A 12 28.08 -20.34 19.82
CA ALA A 12 27.95 -18.90 19.70
C ALA A 12 27.89 -18.43 18.24
N SER A 13 28.74 -19.01 17.35
CA SER A 13 28.71 -18.67 15.93
C SER A 13 27.44 -19.15 15.23
N LEU A 14 26.91 -20.32 15.59
CA LEU A 14 25.66 -20.84 15.05
C LEU A 14 24.46 -20.00 15.50
N SER A 15 24.44 -19.57 16.77
CA SER A 15 23.39 -18.67 17.30
C SER A 15 23.42 -17.33 16.59
N LEU A 16 24.62 -16.78 16.35
CA LEU A 16 24.78 -15.52 15.63
C LEU A 16 24.31 -15.63 14.17
N LEU A 17 24.64 -16.71 13.48
CA LEU A 17 24.17 -17.01 12.12
C LEU A 17 22.65 -17.14 12.05
N LEU A 18 22.02 -17.84 12.99
CA LEU A 18 20.57 -17.95 13.09
C LEU A 18 19.89 -16.60 13.33
N LEU A 19 20.50 -15.75 14.14
CA LEU A 19 20.02 -14.41 14.44
C LEU A 19 20.11 -13.51 13.21
N PHE A 20 21.23 -13.55 12.48
CA PHE A 20 21.39 -12.84 11.20
C PHE A 20 20.44 -13.36 10.12
N TYR A 21 20.23 -14.67 10.05
CA TYR A 21 19.25 -15.28 9.11
C TYR A 21 17.81 -14.83 9.45
N GLY A 22 17.45 -14.85 10.72
CA GLY A 22 16.17 -14.33 11.20
C GLY A 22 15.98 -12.85 10.87
N LEU A 23 16.97 -12.00 11.12
CA LEU A 23 16.95 -10.58 10.79
C LEU A 23 16.89 -10.34 9.28
N ALA A 24 17.61 -11.12 8.47
CA ALA A 24 17.58 -11.02 7.02
C ALA A 24 16.21 -11.41 6.43
N ASN A 25 15.57 -12.46 6.97
CA ASN A 25 14.20 -12.81 6.59
C ASN A 25 13.17 -11.79 7.06
N PHE A 26 13.34 -11.19 8.23
CA PHE A 26 12.47 -10.10 8.69
C PHE A 26 12.58 -8.86 7.80
N ALA A 27 13.77 -8.57 7.30
CA ALA A 27 14.01 -7.46 6.37
C ALA A 27 13.46 -7.72 4.95
N SER A 28 13.17 -8.96 4.58
CA SER A 28 12.61 -9.30 3.25
C SER A 28 11.09 -9.19 3.16
N THR A 29 10.40 -8.96 4.28
CA THR A 29 8.92 -8.77 4.31
C THR A 29 8.50 -7.30 4.22
N LEU A 30 9.39 -6.41 3.78
CA LEU A 30 9.13 -4.99 3.63
C LEU A 30 8.51 -4.70 2.26
N GLY A 31 7.26 -4.35 2.25
CA GLY A 31 6.50 -4.01 1.05
C GLY A 31 5.00 -4.13 1.30
N ASN A 32 4.58 -4.08 2.55
CA ASN A 32 3.17 -4.10 2.90
C ASN A 32 2.51 -2.78 2.53
N PHE A 33 1.37 -2.89 1.93
CA PHE A 33 0.51 -1.76 1.68
C PHE A 33 -0.84 -2.02 2.36
N THR A 34 -1.36 -1.00 3.00
CA THR A 34 -2.60 -1.11 3.78
C THR A 34 -3.54 0.02 3.39
N ILE A 35 -4.79 -0.34 3.14
CA ILE A 35 -5.89 0.58 2.89
C ILE A 35 -6.72 0.65 4.16
N LYS A 36 -6.98 1.85 4.65
CA LYS A 36 -7.78 2.07 5.87
C LYS A 36 -8.78 3.17 5.66
N VAL A 37 -9.94 2.99 6.25
CA VAL A 37 -10.93 4.06 6.45
C VAL A 37 -11.16 4.26 7.95
N ASN A 38 -11.56 5.45 8.32
CA ASN A 38 -11.98 5.71 9.70
C ASN A 38 -13.20 4.85 10.04
N PRO A 39 -13.29 4.34 11.26
CA PRO A 39 -14.45 3.59 11.69
C PRO A 39 -15.71 4.45 11.61
N THR A 40 -16.85 3.78 11.45
CA THR A 40 -18.15 4.43 11.45
C THR A 40 -18.39 5.13 12.79
N GLU A 41 -18.74 6.39 12.74
CA GLU A 41 -19.04 7.23 13.89
C GLU A 41 -20.55 7.53 13.97
N GLN A 42 -21.00 7.95 15.14
CA GLN A 42 -22.38 8.37 15.34
C GLN A 42 -22.42 9.90 15.55
N GLU A 43 -23.16 10.58 14.70
CA GLU A 43 -23.42 12.01 14.82
C GLU A 43 -24.90 12.24 15.17
N GLY A 44 -25.17 12.45 16.45
CA GLY A 44 -26.54 12.48 16.97
C GLY A 44 -27.25 11.13 16.84
N THR A 45 -28.32 11.07 16.05
CA THR A 45 -29.06 9.82 15.76
C THR A 45 -28.65 9.16 14.44
N LYS A 46 -27.71 9.77 13.68
CA LYS A 46 -27.30 9.31 12.36
C LYS A 46 -25.90 8.69 12.41
N ARG A 47 -25.67 7.72 11.55
CA ARG A 47 -24.38 7.09 11.36
C ARG A 47 -23.62 7.80 10.26
N VAL A 48 -22.31 7.95 10.45
CA VAL A 48 -21.36 8.46 9.46
C VAL A 48 -20.27 7.42 9.30
N GLY A 49 -20.02 6.97 8.10
CA GLY A 49 -18.93 6.02 7.90
C GLY A 49 -18.80 5.48 6.49
N ILE A 50 -17.57 5.06 6.18
CA ILE A 50 -17.19 4.41 4.94
C ILE A 50 -16.78 2.97 5.27
N SER A 51 -17.13 2.05 4.39
CA SER A 51 -16.70 0.67 4.44
C SER A 51 -15.89 0.33 3.18
N LEU A 52 -14.95 -0.59 3.32
CA LEU A 52 -14.15 -1.15 2.24
C LEU A 52 -14.63 -2.57 1.91
N SER A 53 -14.46 -2.98 0.67
CA SER A 53 -14.62 -4.37 0.24
C SER A 53 -13.70 -4.71 -0.91
N ASN A 54 -13.34 -5.99 -1.03
CA ASN A 54 -12.60 -6.53 -2.18
C ASN A 54 -13.54 -6.87 -3.36
N ASP A 55 -14.84 -6.72 -3.19
CA ASP A 55 -15.86 -7.00 -4.20
C ASP A 55 -16.99 -5.97 -4.19
N LEU A 56 -17.59 -5.74 -5.34
CA LEU A 56 -18.67 -4.77 -5.53
C LEU A 56 -19.92 -5.08 -4.70
N THR A 57 -20.13 -6.33 -4.33
CA THR A 57 -21.32 -6.77 -3.58
C THR A 57 -21.19 -6.52 -2.07
N PHE A 58 -20.00 -6.12 -1.60
CA PHE A 58 -19.70 -5.93 -0.18
C PHE A 58 -20.02 -7.16 0.65
N THR A 59 -19.66 -8.33 0.16
CA THR A 59 -19.89 -9.61 0.84
C THR A 59 -19.18 -9.66 2.19
N ASN A 60 -17.97 -9.11 2.27
CA ASN A 60 -17.15 -9.04 3.47
C ASN A 60 -16.65 -7.61 3.72
N PRO A 61 -17.52 -6.69 4.17
CA PRO A 61 -17.13 -5.30 4.42
C PRO A 61 -16.14 -5.21 5.59
N THR A 62 -15.18 -4.30 5.45
CA THR A 62 -14.13 -4.05 6.44
C THR A 62 -13.77 -2.57 6.51
N THR A 63 -12.99 -2.17 7.50
CA THR A 63 -12.38 -0.84 7.60
C THR A 63 -10.88 -0.86 7.29
N ASN A 64 -10.32 -2.05 7.04
CA ASN A 64 -8.90 -2.23 6.81
C ASN A 64 -8.64 -3.40 5.85
N ILE A 65 -7.90 -3.14 4.78
CA ILE A 65 -7.41 -4.15 3.84
C ILE A 65 -5.89 -4.13 3.87
N THR A 66 -5.26 -5.26 4.12
CA THR A 66 -3.81 -5.43 4.00
C THR A 66 -3.52 -6.21 2.74
N VAL A 67 -2.61 -5.68 1.92
CA VAL A 67 -2.20 -6.29 0.66
C VAL A 67 -0.89 -7.03 0.89
N ASP A 68 -0.85 -8.27 0.43
CA ASP A 68 0.34 -9.12 0.57
C ASP A 68 1.50 -8.57 -0.26
N PRO A 69 2.72 -8.53 0.31
CA PRO A 69 3.91 -8.14 -0.43
C PRO A 69 4.29 -9.20 -1.45
N ILE A 70 5.14 -8.83 -2.40
CA ILE A 70 5.86 -9.77 -3.24
C ILE A 70 7.31 -9.87 -2.79
N GLU A 71 7.91 -11.06 -2.88
CA GLU A 71 9.26 -11.32 -2.37
C GLU A 71 10.34 -10.53 -3.13
N LYS A 72 10.11 -10.29 -4.41
CA LYS A 72 11.07 -9.62 -5.29
C LYS A 72 10.34 -8.81 -6.35
N MET A 73 10.77 -7.58 -6.53
CA MET A 73 10.39 -6.72 -7.66
C MET A 73 11.62 -6.42 -8.50
N ASP A 74 11.44 -6.38 -9.81
CA ASP A 74 12.44 -5.94 -10.78
C ASP A 74 11.84 -4.80 -11.61
N ASN A 75 12.62 -4.22 -12.53
CA ASN A 75 12.14 -3.18 -13.41
C ASN A 75 10.88 -3.63 -14.16
N ILE A 76 9.91 -2.74 -14.21
CA ILE A 76 8.71 -2.87 -15.02
C ILE A 76 8.44 -1.54 -15.72
N THR A 77 7.97 -1.58 -16.94
CA THR A 77 7.42 -0.41 -17.62
C THR A 77 5.90 -0.47 -17.59
N GLU A 78 5.26 0.67 -17.65
CA GLU A 78 3.81 0.77 -17.61
C GLU A 78 3.12 -0.07 -18.69
N SER A 79 3.73 -0.14 -19.88
CA SER A 79 3.22 -0.94 -21.01
C SER A 79 3.23 -2.47 -20.80
N TRP A 80 3.88 -2.93 -19.73
CA TRP A 80 3.91 -4.37 -19.37
C TRP A 80 2.82 -4.74 -18.35
N LEU A 81 2.11 -3.75 -17.82
CA LEU A 81 0.95 -4.03 -16.98
C LEU A 81 -0.20 -4.63 -17.83
N PRO A 82 -0.97 -5.58 -17.30
CA PRO A 82 -2.19 -6.04 -17.96
C PRO A 82 -3.13 -4.88 -18.28
N THR A 83 -3.75 -4.92 -19.45
CA THR A 83 -4.68 -3.87 -19.91
C THR A 83 -6.00 -3.86 -19.13
N ASP A 84 -6.30 -4.94 -18.43
CA ASP A 84 -7.50 -5.16 -17.62
C ASP A 84 -7.20 -5.18 -16.12
N ILE A 85 -6.04 -4.65 -15.71
CA ILE A 85 -5.55 -4.69 -14.32
C ILE A 85 -6.53 -4.04 -13.34
N ASP A 86 -7.24 -3.01 -13.77
CA ASP A 86 -8.26 -2.30 -12.99
C ASP A 86 -9.62 -3.03 -12.93
N GLN A 87 -9.79 -4.12 -13.67
CA GLN A 87 -11.04 -4.89 -13.76
C GLN A 87 -11.04 -6.15 -12.89
N VAL A 88 -9.89 -6.52 -12.33
CA VAL A 88 -9.76 -7.69 -11.46
C VAL A 88 -10.04 -7.27 -10.02
N ASP A 89 -11.01 -7.88 -9.37
CA ASP A 89 -11.37 -7.59 -7.98
C ASP A 89 -10.39 -8.19 -6.97
N GLY A 90 -10.17 -7.47 -5.86
CA GLY A 90 -9.32 -7.91 -4.78
C GLY A 90 -7.82 -7.96 -5.15
N PRO A 91 -7.04 -8.83 -4.46
CA PRO A 91 -5.59 -8.94 -4.68
C PRO A 91 -5.27 -9.67 -5.99
N HIS A 92 -4.41 -9.08 -6.82
CA HIS A 92 -3.97 -9.64 -8.10
C HIS A 92 -2.53 -9.26 -8.46
N ASN A 93 -1.62 -9.45 -7.50
CA ASN A 93 -0.19 -9.19 -7.68
C ASN A 93 0.37 -9.93 -8.89
N GLY A 94 1.25 -9.26 -9.63
CA GLY A 94 2.04 -9.87 -10.70
C GLY A 94 3.50 -10.06 -10.31
N LYS A 95 4.31 -10.49 -11.26
CA LYS A 95 5.72 -10.81 -10.99
C LYS A 95 6.53 -9.63 -10.45
N ASN A 96 6.28 -8.42 -10.94
CA ASN A 96 7.05 -7.22 -10.63
C ASN A 96 6.18 -6.04 -10.20
N TYR A 97 4.95 -6.29 -9.79
CA TYR A 97 4.05 -5.26 -9.29
C TYR A 97 3.12 -5.84 -8.23
N ILE A 98 2.69 -4.97 -7.33
CA ILE A 98 1.62 -5.25 -6.38
C ILE A 98 0.38 -4.55 -6.90
N ALA A 99 -0.73 -5.27 -7.02
CA ALA A 99 -2.00 -4.74 -7.45
C ALA A 99 -3.15 -5.21 -6.58
N HIS A 100 -4.07 -4.31 -6.29
CA HIS A 100 -5.24 -4.59 -5.48
C HIS A 100 -6.38 -3.65 -5.85
N THR A 101 -7.50 -4.21 -6.24
CA THR A 101 -8.72 -3.46 -6.46
C THR A 101 -9.63 -3.58 -5.25
N PHE A 102 -10.19 -2.46 -4.83
CA PHE A 102 -11.12 -2.41 -3.70
C PHE A 102 -12.21 -1.37 -3.97
N TYR A 103 -13.28 -1.51 -3.23
CA TYR A 103 -14.45 -0.64 -3.31
C TYR A 103 -14.66 0.09 -2.00
N LEU A 104 -15.05 1.36 -2.09
CA LEU A 104 -15.52 2.16 -0.97
C LEU A 104 -17.02 2.30 -1.07
N LYS A 105 -17.71 2.27 0.08
CA LYS A 105 -19.15 2.51 0.16
C LYS A 105 -19.46 3.42 1.33
N ASN A 106 -20.26 4.45 1.10
CA ASN A 106 -20.87 5.19 2.19
C ASN A 106 -21.98 4.33 2.82
N VAL A 107 -21.70 3.83 4.02
CA VAL A 107 -22.63 2.99 4.80
C VAL A 107 -23.34 3.77 5.90
N GLY A 108 -23.15 5.08 5.93
CA GLY A 108 -23.83 6.01 6.84
C GLY A 108 -25.24 6.37 6.38
N ASP A 109 -25.82 7.30 7.12
CA ASP A 109 -27.17 7.84 6.89
C ASP A 109 -27.12 9.27 6.31
N LEU A 110 -25.91 9.79 6.08
CA LEU A 110 -25.65 11.14 5.58
C LEU A 110 -24.71 11.11 4.37
N THR A 111 -24.89 12.06 3.46
CA THR A 111 -23.85 12.45 2.49
C THR A 111 -22.69 13.05 3.26
N ILE A 112 -21.48 12.64 2.95
CA ILE A 112 -20.25 13.05 3.64
C ILE A 112 -19.22 13.56 2.65
N ASP A 113 -18.33 14.41 3.12
CA ASP A 113 -17.08 14.68 2.43
C ASP A 113 -15.98 13.77 3.01
N TYR A 114 -15.20 13.14 2.15
CA TYR A 114 -14.07 12.35 2.57
C TYR A 114 -12.77 12.78 1.87
N SER A 115 -11.66 12.52 2.48
CA SER A 115 -10.35 12.74 1.89
C SER A 115 -9.59 11.43 1.74
N THR A 116 -8.96 11.27 0.59
CA THR A 116 -8.05 10.14 0.31
C THR A 116 -6.61 10.60 0.44
N GLU A 117 -5.79 9.82 1.12
CA GLU A 117 -4.38 10.12 1.32
C GLU A 117 -3.52 8.88 1.07
N ILE A 118 -2.46 9.01 0.27
CA ILE A 118 -1.44 7.98 0.08
C ILE A 118 -0.21 8.39 0.88
N LYS A 119 0.15 7.58 1.89
CA LYS A 119 1.30 7.81 2.76
C LYS A 119 2.36 6.74 2.59
N ILE A 120 3.63 7.16 2.54
CA ILE A 120 4.78 6.27 2.71
C ILE A 120 5.09 6.19 4.21
N LEU A 121 4.87 5.05 4.82
CA LEU A 121 5.08 4.86 6.26
C LEU A 121 6.55 4.58 6.58
N GLU A 122 7.20 3.76 5.76
CA GLU A 122 8.59 3.37 5.95
C GLU A 122 9.27 3.16 4.58
N VAL A 123 10.54 3.50 4.49
CA VAL A 123 11.37 3.32 3.29
C VAL A 123 12.65 2.61 3.65
N GLY A 124 12.92 1.48 3.02
CA GLY A 124 14.19 0.77 3.08
C GLY A 124 14.98 0.97 1.80
N LYS A 125 16.31 1.17 1.91
CA LYS A 125 17.25 1.21 0.78
C LYS A 125 16.87 2.18 -0.35
N GLU A 126 16.28 3.33 -0.01
CA GLU A 126 15.81 4.35 -0.96
C GLU A 126 14.80 3.79 -2.02
N ALA A 127 14.00 2.78 -1.66
CA ALA A 127 13.05 2.16 -2.57
C ALA A 127 12.00 3.14 -3.12
N ASP A 128 11.69 4.19 -2.40
CA ASP A 128 10.78 5.26 -2.81
C ASP A 128 11.25 6.06 -4.03
N GLU A 129 12.54 6.03 -4.34
CA GLU A 129 13.09 6.63 -5.57
C GLU A 129 12.74 5.80 -6.83
N ALA A 130 12.54 4.48 -6.67
CA ALA A 130 12.28 3.56 -7.77
C ALA A 130 10.81 3.19 -7.93
N ILE A 131 10.01 3.30 -6.86
CA ILE A 131 8.59 2.90 -6.87
C ILE A 131 7.72 3.97 -7.51
N ARG A 132 6.73 3.52 -8.28
CA ARG A 132 5.64 4.30 -8.83
C ARG A 132 4.34 3.72 -8.33
N VAL A 133 3.39 4.58 -7.97
CA VAL A 133 2.05 4.17 -7.56
C VAL A 133 1.07 4.63 -8.63
N LYS A 134 0.48 3.69 -9.35
CA LYS A 134 -0.59 3.98 -10.30
C LYS A 134 -1.93 3.72 -9.63
N VAL A 135 -2.76 4.75 -9.61
CA VAL A 135 -4.11 4.70 -9.05
C VAL A 135 -5.11 4.77 -10.18
N TYR A 136 -6.02 3.84 -10.21
CA TYR A 136 -7.22 3.87 -11.03
C TYR A 136 -8.39 4.20 -10.12
N LYS A 137 -9.12 5.25 -10.41
CA LYS A 137 -10.28 5.65 -9.62
C LYS A 137 -11.44 5.99 -10.55
N ASN A 138 -12.49 5.20 -10.48
CA ASN A 138 -13.69 5.39 -11.31
C ASN A 138 -13.38 5.57 -12.83
N GLY A 139 -12.32 4.89 -13.31
CA GLY A 139 -11.85 4.96 -14.71
C GLY A 139 -10.85 6.08 -15.01
N GLU A 140 -10.49 6.90 -14.04
CA GLU A 140 -9.40 7.87 -14.16
C GLU A 140 -8.08 7.27 -13.67
N GLU A 141 -7.00 7.59 -14.37
CA GLU A 141 -5.66 7.09 -14.07
C GLU A 141 -4.75 8.20 -13.57
N THR A 142 -4.01 7.95 -12.51
CA THR A 142 -2.97 8.87 -12.01
C THR A 142 -1.74 8.09 -11.58
N VAL A 143 -0.56 8.49 -12.04
CA VAL A 143 0.71 7.90 -11.63
C VAL A 143 1.41 8.85 -10.67
N TYR A 144 1.68 8.38 -9.48
CA TYR A 144 2.41 9.12 -8.45
C TYR A 144 3.86 8.64 -8.36
N ALA A 145 4.78 9.60 -8.33
CA ALA A 145 6.20 9.36 -8.21
C ALA A 145 6.88 10.44 -7.36
N LYS A 146 8.00 10.09 -6.77
CA LYS A 146 8.89 11.07 -6.17
C LYS A 146 9.50 11.97 -7.24
N LYS A 147 9.79 13.24 -6.90
CA LYS A 147 10.54 14.11 -7.80
C LYS A 147 11.90 13.53 -8.12
N GLN A 148 12.41 13.82 -9.30
CA GLN A 148 13.74 13.36 -9.70
C GLN A 148 14.82 13.80 -8.71
N LYS A 149 15.63 12.84 -8.27
CA LYS A 149 16.71 13.07 -7.30
C LYS A 149 17.65 14.18 -7.78
N GLY A 150 17.84 15.17 -6.93
CA GLY A 150 18.75 16.30 -7.21
C GLY A 150 18.19 17.41 -8.11
N LEU A 151 17.12 17.22 -8.85
CA LEU A 151 16.55 18.20 -9.76
C LEU A 151 15.29 18.88 -9.23
N GLN A 152 14.60 18.28 -8.29
CA GLN A 152 13.34 18.75 -7.71
C GLN A 152 12.20 18.98 -8.73
N ILE A 153 12.28 18.36 -9.89
CA ILE A 153 11.28 18.40 -10.95
C ILE A 153 10.49 17.08 -10.98
N PRO A 154 9.21 17.10 -11.38
CA PRO A 154 8.43 15.90 -11.59
C PRO A 154 9.07 15.00 -12.67
N GLU A 155 8.88 13.69 -12.55
CA GLU A 155 9.09 12.81 -13.70
C GLU A 155 8.03 13.10 -14.78
N PRO A 156 8.36 12.89 -16.06
CA PRO A 156 7.37 13.01 -17.12
C PRO A 156 6.14 12.14 -16.87
N ASN A 157 4.95 12.69 -17.10
CA ASN A 157 3.67 12.02 -16.94
C ASN A 157 3.36 11.51 -15.52
N THR A 158 3.98 12.08 -14.50
CA THR A 158 3.69 11.74 -13.10
C THR A 158 3.26 12.95 -12.29
N THR A 159 2.48 12.68 -11.25
CA THR A 159 2.15 13.64 -10.19
C THR A 159 3.18 13.51 -9.07
N PRO A 160 3.96 14.56 -8.77
CA PRO A 160 4.94 14.50 -7.70
C PRO A 160 4.26 14.49 -6.34
N PHE A 161 4.77 13.68 -5.41
CA PHE A 161 4.35 13.74 -4.03
C PHE A 161 5.28 14.64 -3.19
N HIS A 162 4.76 15.14 -2.07
CA HIS A 162 5.51 15.95 -1.15
C HIS A 162 6.39 15.08 -0.24
N SER A 163 7.70 15.14 -0.45
CA SER A 163 8.67 14.34 0.32
C SER A 163 8.73 14.71 1.81
N ILE A 164 8.33 15.94 2.15
CA ILE A 164 8.42 16.45 3.54
C ILE A 164 7.43 15.73 4.46
N ASP A 165 6.22 15.43 3.96
CA ASP A 165 5.14 14.87 4.79
C ASP A 165 4.89 13.39 4.50
N LYS A 166 5.68 12.76 3.64
CA LYS A 166 5.44 11.39 3.15
C LYS A 166 4.04 11.17 2.56
N VAL A 167 3.39 12.23 2.11
CA VAL A 167 2.08 12.20 1.46
C VAL A 167 2.26 12.26 -0.03
N MET A 168 1.77 11.25 -0.74
CA MET A 168 1.83 11.19 -2.21
C MET A 168 0.64 11.89 -2.85
N SER A 169 -0.53 11.81 -2.24
CA SER A 169 -1.76 12.40 -2.76
C SER A 169 -2.70 12.71 -1.62
N GLN A 170 -3.49 13.77 -1.82
CA GLN A 170 -4.65 14.07 -0.99
C GLN A 170 -5.73 14.67 -1.88
N THR A 171 -6.92 14.08 -1.84
CA THR A 171 -8.11 14.56 -2.57
C THR A 171 -9.28 14.68 -1.60
N ASN A 172 -10.17 15.63 -1.87
CA ASN A 172 -11.42 15.79 -1.12
C ASN A 172 -12.59 15.56 -2.06
N GLU A 173 -13.54 14.76 -1.64
CA GLU A 173 -14.68 14.38 -2.47
C GLU A 173 -15.96 14.26 -1.64
N THR A 174 -17.09 14.55 -2.29
CA THR A 174 -18.42 14.35 -1.70
C THR A 174 -18.91 12.93 -2.04
N PHE A 175 -19.41 12.22 -1.04
CA PHE A 175 -19.82 10.83 -1.14
C PHE A 175 -21.25 10.64 -0.64
N GLU A 176 -22.16 10.43 -1.57
CA GLU A 176 -23.57 10.27 -1.26
C GLU A 176 -23.87 8.95 -0.53
N VAL A 177 -24.99 8.92 0.19
CA VAL A 177 -25.44 7.70 0.90
C VAL A 177 -25.61 6.54 -0.07
N GLY A 178 -24.97 5.42 0.23
CA GLY A 178 -25.04 4.21 -0.58
C GLY A 178 -24.21 4.22 -1.87
N SER A 179 -23.54 5.35 -2.21
CA SER A 179 -22.62 5.40 -3.34
C SER A 179 -21.44 4.46 -3.16
N VAL A 180 -20.92 3.97 -4.28
CA VAL A 180 -19.76 3.07 -4.34
C VAL A 180 -18.75 3.63 -5.33
N ASP A 181 -17.50 3.78 -4.88
CA ASP A 181 -16.32 4.11 -5.69
C ASP A 181 -15.39 2.90 -5.81
N LYS A 182 -14.65 2.84 -6.92
CA LYS A 182 -13.66 1.79 -7.22
C LYS A 182 -12.27 2.37 -7.42
#